data_08272445d7c71e38abade01249010c0c
#
_entry.id   08272445d7c71e38abade01249010c0c
#
_cell.length_a   1.000
_cell.length_b   1.000
_cell.length_c   1.000
_cell.angle_alpha   90.00
_cell.angle_beta   90.00
_cell.angle_gamma   90.00
#
_symmetry.space_group_name_H-M   'P 1'
#
loop_
_entity.id
_entity.type
_entity.pdbx_description
1 polymer ?
#
loop_
_entity_poly.entity_id
_entity_poly.type
_entity_poly.pdbx_seq_one_letter_code
_entity_poly.pdbx_strand_id
1 'polypeptide(L)'
;MAEASSWRNLLGTIISDPQERQRLANAIGVNPFTLTRWVTNQSLPRRESLLRLVKVCPPQYSALLSNLIAQEWEDFSLTDAAGDLQAAEAVPTEVYTDVLAIKATTPQNTHFWMISQRLVSAMLKQLDPHNVGVGISILACTKPAAGKSVRSLHVVGGDGTAPLKQKTSEAVAYLVGIESLAGYAVTVGRLLSLQHMEGDRLPFLKIAGIESAIACPVKREGRTAASLSVVSIQADYFLQTQLTLIESYANLVALAFTEEQFYEPERIRLSALPDQQRQRLSFSTFQQRVKQLMNVAVRNQHPLKVTEAEEQVWQQLEGELLDVPLSTEEESGTKVYP
;
A
#
# COMPACT_ATOMS: atom_id res chain seq x y z
N MET A 1 4.83 -1.83 45.15
CA MET A 1 4.63 -1.83 43.67
C MET A 1 3.93 -0.54 43.38
N ALA A 2 4.51 0.35 42.56
CA ALA A 2 3.84 1.57 42.12
C ALA A 2 2.58 1.15 41.34
N GLU A 3 1.41 1.64 41.74
CA GLU A 3 0.18 1.45 40.98
C GLU A 3 0.40 2.07 39.56
N ALA A 4 0.36 1.24 38.55
CA ALA A 4 0.47 1.71 37.16
C ALA A 4 -0.78 2.56 36.89
N SER A 5 -0.60 3.88 36.72
CA SER A 5 -1.69 4.84 36.52
C SER A 5 -2.26 4.80 35.08
N SER A 6 -1.63 4.07 34.18
CA SER A 6 -2.11 3.86 32.80
C SER A 6 -1.61 2.52 32.24
N TRP A 7 -2.30 2.01 31.23
CA TRP A 7 -1.87 0.79 30.54
C TRP A 7 -0.48 0.96 29.89
N ARG A 8 -0.11 2.18 29.44
CA ARG A 8 1.22 2.48 28.89
C ARG A 8 2.32 2.32 29.90
N ASN A 9 2.10 2.80 31.13
CA ASN A 9 3.06 2.65 32.22
C ASN A 9 3.26 1.18 32.59
N LEU A 10 2.16 0.41 32.62
CA LEU A 10 2.21 -1.03 32.88
C LEU A 10 2.97 -1.76 31.76
N LEU A 11 2.64 -1.46 30.50
CA LEU A 11 3.35 -2.01 29.33
C LEU A 11 4.85 -1.65 29.38
N GLY A 12 5.19 -0.40 29.71
CA GLY A 12 6.59 0.04 29.85
C GLY A 12 7.35 -0.77 30.88
N THR A 13 6.71 -1.11 32.02
CA THR A 13 7.30 -1.99 33.04
C THR A 13 7.54 -3.39 32.48
N ILE A 14 6.58 -3.95 31.75
CA ILE A 14 6.68 -5.30 31.18
C ILE A 14 7.79 -5.38 30.12
N ILE A 15 7.86 -4.40 29.22
CA ILE A 15 8.85 -4.38 28.12
C ILE A 15 10.21 -3.81 28.51
N SER A 16 10.43 -3.45 29.77
CA SER A 16 11.76 -3.08 30.30
C SER A 16 12.76 -4.23 30.18
N ASP A 17 12.29 -5.47 30.25
CA ASP A 17 13.05 -6.66 29.91
C ASP A 17 13.11 -6.82 28.36
N PRO A 18 14.34 -6.80 27.76
CA PRO A 18 14.49 -6.98 26.31
C PRO A 18 13.95 -8.30 25.77
N GLN A 19 14.04 -9.39 26.56
CA GLN A 19 13.54 -10.71 26.14
C GLN A 19 12.01 -10.70 26.12
N GLU A 20 11.38 -10.14 27.12
CA GLU A 20 9.92 -10.03 27.20
C GLU A 20 9.38 -9.09 26.13
N ARG A 21 10.07 -7.97 25.85
CA ARG A 21 9.72 -7.07 24.74
C ARG A 21 9.75 -7.80 23.39
N GLN A 22 10.80 -8.60 23.13
CA GLN A 22 10.90 -9.37 21.89
C GLN A 22 9.82 -10.45 21.80
N ARG A 23 9.55 -11.15 22.92
CA ARG A 23 8.50 -12.18 23.01
C ARG A 23 7.11 -11.61 22.73
N LEU A 24 6.75 -10.50 23.36
CA LEU A 24 5.47 -9.84 23.17
C LEU A 24 5.33 -9.30 21.74
N ALA A 25 6.37 -8.64 21.21
CA ALA A 25 6.37 -8.12 19.85
C ALA A 25 6.11 -9.22 18.83
N ASN A 26 6.82 -10.35 18.93
CA ASN A 26 6.63 -11.51 18.06
C ASN A 26 5.22 -12.10 18.18
N ALA A 27 4.69 -12.21 19.40
CA ALA A 27 3.38 -12.80 19.65
C ALA A 27 2.22 -11.91 19.17
N ILE A 28 2.40 -10.60 19.21
CA ILE A 28 1.42 -9.62 18.68
C ILE A 28 1.56 -9.46 17.15
N GLY A 29 2.76 -9.71 16.62
CA GLY A 29 3.08 -9.53 15.20
C GLY A 29 3.49 -8.10 14.87
N VAL A 30 4.19 -7.41 15.79
CA VAL A 30 4.70 -6.05 15.59
C VAL A 30 6.23 -5.99 15.78
N ASN A 31 6.84 -4.88 15.33
CA ASN A 31 8.25 -4.63 15.63
C ASN A 31 8.42 -4.29 17.13
N PRO A 32 9.48 -4.76 17.83
CA PRO A 32 9.75 -4.39 19.22
C PRO A 32 9.79 -2.87 19.48
N PHE A 33 10.23 -2.07 18.53
CA PHE A 33 10.20 -0.61 18.62
C PHE A 33 8.77 -0.05 18.64
N THR A 34 7.79 -0.73 18.02
CA THR A 34 6.39 -0.34 18.06
C THR A 34 5.84 -0.36 19.46
N LEU A 35 6.18 -1.37 20.28
CA LEU A 35 5.80 -1.41 21.69
C LEU A 35 6.37 -0.23 22.48
N THR A 36 7.60 0.16 22.20
CA THR A 36 8.22 1.35 22.82
C THR A 36 7.49 2.64 22.43
N ARG A 37 7.08 2.78 21.16
CA ARG A 37 6.30 3.93 20.67
C ARG A 37 4.91 4.01 21.30
N TRP A 38 4.27 2.88 21.57
CA TRP A 38 3.00 2.85 22.32
C TRP A 38 3.16 3.36 23.74
N VAL A 39 4.23 2.93 24.43
CA VAL A 39 4.56 3.41 25.79
C VAL A 39 4.83 4.91 25.80
N THR A 40 5.57 5.42 24.82
CA THR A 40 5.93 6.86 24.71
C THR A 40 4.85 7.72 24.04
N ASN A 41 3.69 7.13 23.72
CA ASN A 41 2.57 7.79 23.04
C ASN A 41 2.91 8.41 21.67
N GLN A 42 3.94 7.87 20.98
CA GLN A 42 4.34 8.27 19.64
C GLN A 42 3.48 7.59 18.55
N SER A 43 2.82 6.49 18.86
CA SER A 43 1.83 5.84 18.00
C SER A 43 0.73 5.21 18.85
N LEU A 44 -0.46 5.07 18.25
CA LEU A 44 -1.61 4.44 18.89
C LEU A 44 -1.73 2.98 18.42
N PRO A 45 -1.87 2.00 19.35
CA PRO A 45 -2.13 0.63 18.96
C PRO A 45 -3.54 0.49 18.40
N ARG A 46 -3.73 -0.44 17.47
CA ARG A 46 -5.05 -0.85 17.02
C ARG A 46 -5.76 -1.69 18.10
N ARG A 47 -7.09 -1.71 18.03
CA ARG A 47 -7.89 -2.56 18.91
C ARG A 47 -7.43 -4.02 18.88
N GLU A 48 -7.19 -4.58 17.69
CA GLU A 48 -6.70 -5.96 17.52
C GLU A 48 -5.34 -6.19 18.20
N SER A 49 -4.43 -5.21 18.09
CA SER A 49 -3.11 -5.29 18.75
C SER A 49 -3.24 -5.26 20.25
N LEU A 50 -4.16 -4.47 20.81
CA LEU A 50 -4.45 -4.43 22.24
C LEU A 50 -5.07 -5.74 22.72
N LEU A 51 -6.01 -6.32 21.96
CA LEU A 51 -6.61 -7.61 22.27
C LEU A 51 -5.57 -8.74 22.26
N ARG A 52 -4.66 -8.74 21.28
CA ARG A 52 -3.53 -9.68 21.26
C ARG A 52 -2.58 -9.45 22.45
N LEU A 53 -2.27 -8.18 22.74
CA LEU A 53 -1.40 -7.82 23.86
C LEU A 53 -1.95 -8.36 25.17
N VAL A 54 -3.24 -8.19 25.47
CA VAL A 54 -3.86 -8.70 26.70
C VAL A 54 -3.82 -10.23 26.76
N LYS A 55 -4.01 -10.93 25.61
CA LYS A 55 -3.95 -12.40 25.54
C LYS A 55 -2.56 -12.98 25.79
N VAL A 56 -1.50 -12.29 25.30
CA VAL A 56 -0.11 -12.80 25.37
C VAL A 56 0.70 -12.22 26.50
N CYS A 57 0.16 -11.20 27.19
CA CYS A 57 0.73 -10.59 28.38
C CYS A 57 0.91 -11.64 29.50
N PRO A 58 1.95 -11.54 30.33
CA PRO A 58 2.10 -12.44 31.48
C PRO A 58 0.82 -12.46 32.34
N PRO A 59 0.34 -13.65 32.79
CA PRO A 59 -0.96 -13.79 33.43
C PRO A 59 -1.18 -12.84 34.63
N GLN A 60 -0.11 -12.53 35.36
CA GLN A 60 -0.14 -11.60 36.50
C GLN A 60 -0.50 -10.15 36.14
N TYR A 61 -0.32 -9.73 34.87
CA TYR A 61 -0.61 -8.39 34.41
C TYR A 61 -1.85 -8.32 33.49
N SER A 62 -2.33 -9.46 32.99
CA SER A 62 -3.39 -9.52 31.97
C SER A 62 -4.69 -8.86 32.43
N ALA A 63 -5.18 -9.16 33.63
CA ALA A 63 -6.41 -8.57 34.16
C ALA A 63 -6.27 -7.07 34.41
N LEU A 64 -5.14 -6.63 34.96
CA LEU A 64 -4.88 -5.21 35.25
C LEU A 64 -4.74 -4.43 33.92
N LEU A 65 -4.00 -4.99 32.94
CA LEU A 65 -3.82 -4.40 31.62
C LEU A 65 -5.17 -4.22 30.90
N SER A 66 -6.02 -5.26 30.92
CA SER A 66 -7.36 -5.21 30.34
C SER A 66 -8.23 -4.11 30.94
N ASN A 67 -8.23 -3.99 32.27
CA ASN A 67 -9.01 -2.96 32.98
C ASN A 67 -8.51 -1.54 32.65
N LEU A 68 -7.20 -1.34 32.60
CA LEU A 68 -6.61 -0.04 32.29
C LEU A 68 -6.86 0.36 30.83
N ILE A 69 -6.86 -0.60 29.89
CA ILE A 69 -7.21 -0.36 28.50
C ILE A 69 -8.69 0.01 28.39
N ALA A 70 -9.59 -0.73 29.05
CA ALA A 70 -11.03 -0.46 29.05
C ALA A 70 -11.41 0.92 29.64
N GLN A 71 -10.59 1.49 30.50
CA GLN A 71 -10.77 2.86 31.00
C GLN A 71 -10.49 3.94 29.96
N GLU A 72 -9.58 3.67 29.02
CA GLU A 72 -9.19 4.62 27.96
C GLU A 72 -10.06 4.44 26.69
N TRP A 73 -10.58 3.23 26.45
CA TRP A 73 -11.45 2.91 25.30
C TRP A 73 -12.78 2.29 25.79
N GLU A 74 -13.87 3.08 25.71
CA GLU A 74 -15.22 2.68 26.17
C GLU A 74 -15.75 1.40 25.52
N ASP A 75 -15.35 1.11 24.27
CA ASP A 75 -15.80 -0.07 23.49
C ASP A 75 -14.86 -1.27 23.61
N PHE A 76 -13.92 -1.27 24.56
CA PHE A 76 -12.96 -2.37 24.70
C PHE A 76 -13.59 -3.55 25.45
N SER A 77 -14.03 -4.58 24.71
CA SER A 77 -14.55 -5.84 25.23
C SER A 77 -13.71 -7.02 24.75
N LEU A 78 -13.35 -7.93 25.64
CA LEU A 78 -12.61 -9.17 25.32
C LEU A 78 -13.52 -10.26 24.74
N THR A 79 -14.83 -10.14 24.87
CA THR A 79 -15.79 -11.20 24.53
C THR A 79 -15.99 -11.40 23.03
N ASP A 80 -15.82 -10.34 22.22
CA ASP A 80 -16.04 -10.40 20.75
C ASP A 80 -14.76 -10.75 19.96
N ALA A 81 -13.63 -10.85 20.66
CA ALA A 81 -12.30 -10.83 20.04
C ALA A 81 -11.85 -12.15 19.39
N ALA A 82 -12.48 -13.28 19.66
CA ALA A 82 -11.98 -14.57 19.18
C ALA A 82 -12.39 -14.85 17.71
N GLY A 83 -13.57 -14.42 17.30
CA GLY A 83 -14.07 -14.56 15.92
C GLY A 83 -13.44 -13.55 14.96
N ASP A 84 -13.28 -12.29 15.39
CA ASP A 84 -12.74 -11.21 14.56
C ASP A 84 -11.26 -11.40 14.23
N LEU A 85 -10.46 -11.97 15.13
CA LEU A 85 -9.03 -12.17 14.91
C LEU A 85 -8.70 -13.25 13.87
N GLN A 86 -9.51 -14.31 13.76
CA GLN A 86 -9.32 -15.36 12.74
C GLN A 86 -9.81 -14.96 11.35
N ALA A 87 -10.91 -14.19 11.28
CA ALA A 87 -11.46 -13.69 10.02
C ALA A 87 -10.55 -12.63 9.35
N ALA A 88 -9.68 -11.96 10.14
CA ALA A 88 -8.77 -10.93 9.64
C ALA A 88 -7.47 -11.48 9.03
N GLU A 89 -7.17 -12.78 9.15
CA GLU A 89 -5.87 -13.36 8.77
C GLU A 89 -5.83 -14.04 7.40
N ALA A 90 -6.98 -14.37 6.82
CA ALA A 90 -7.06 -15.03 5.53
C ALA A 90 -8.08 -14.35 4.61
N VAL A 91 -7.88 -14.47 3.30
CA VAL A 91 -8.86 -14.01 2.31
C VAL A 91 -10.13 -14.86 2.45
N PRO A 92 -11.33 -14.25 2.57
CA PRO A 92 -12.58 -14.98 2.67
C PRO A 92 -12.85 -15.88 1.46
N THR A 93 -13.42 -17.06 1.70
CA THR A 93 -13.73 -18.04 0.64
C THR A 93 -14.63 -17.45 -0.45
N GLU A 94 -15.57 -16.57 -0.08
CA GLU A 94 -16.45 -15.90 -1.04
C GLU A 94 -15.66 -15.06 -2.06
N VAL A 95 -14.55 -14.43 -1.63
CA VAL A 95 -13.71 -13.62 -2.52
C VAL A 95 -13.08 -14.48 -3.61
N TYR A 96 -12.59 -15.67 -3.25
CA TYR A 96 -12.08 -16.64 -4.25
C TYR A 96 -13.18 -17.07 -5.20
N THR A 97 -14.36 -17.40 -4.67
CA THR A 97 -15.52 -17.83 -5.46
C THR A 97 -15.92 -16.75 -6.46
N ASP A 98 -16.00 -15.49 -6.02
CA ASP A 98 -16.37 -14.36 -6.87
C ASP A 98 -15.33 -14.12 -7.97
N VAL A 99 -14.04 -14.16 -7.65
CA VAL A 99 -12.96 -13.99 -8.66
C VAL A 99 -13.01 -15.10 -9.70
N LEU A 100 -13.21 -16.35 -9.29
CA LEU A 100 -13.35 -17.49 -10.21
C LEU A 100 -14.62 -17.37 -11.07
N ALA A 101 -15.74 -16.95 -10.48
CA ALA A 101 -16.97 -16.70 -11.21
C ALA A 101 -16.81 -15.61 -12.27
N ILE A 102 -16.17 -14.47 -11.92
CA ILE A 102 -15.87 -13.40 -12.88
C ILE A 102 -15.03 -13.95 -14.03
N LYS A 103 -13.96 -14.69 -13.73
CA LYS A 103 -13.10 -15.30 -14.77
C LYS A 103 -13.83 -16.24 -15.72
N ALA A 104 -14.81 -16.98 -15.19
CA ALA A 104 -15.55 -18.00 -15.95
C ALA A 104 -16.71 -17.42 -16.76
N THR A 105 -17.33 -16.33 -16.30
CA THR A 105 -18.63 -15.87 -16.85
C THR A 105 -18.59 -14.54 -17.56
N THR A 106 -17.49 -13.77 -17.45
CA THR A 106 -17.41 -12.43 -18.04
C THR A 106 -16.36 -12.34 -19.17
N PRO A 107 -16.49 -11.38 -20.09
CA PRO A 107 -15.50 -11.15 -21.14
C PRO A 107 -14.15 -10.74 -20.57
N GLN A 108 -13.05 -11.20 -21.19
CA GLN A 108 -11.69 -10.96 -20.74
C GLN A 108 -11.34 -9.47 -20.57
N ASN A 109 -11.86 -8.62 -21.43
CA ASN A 109 -11.61 -7.15 -21.39
C ASN A 109 -12.23 -6.46 -20.16
N THR A 110 -13.15 -7.12 -19.45
CA THR A 110 -13.78 -6.60 -18.21
C THR A 110 -13.14 -7.17 -16.95
N HIS A 111 -12.31 -8.21 -17.05
CA HIS A 111 -11.74 -8.93 -15.91
C HIS A 111 -10.98 -7.98 -14.98
N PHE A 112 -10.10 -7.13 -15.52
CA PHE A 112 -9.30 -6.24 -14.71
C PHE A 112 -10.17 -5.36 -13.81
N TRP A 113 -11.16 -4.69 -14.38
CA TRP A 113 -12.04 -3.79 -13.63
C TRP A 113 -12.84 -4.53 -12.57
N MET A 114 -13.53 -5.63 -12.95
CA MET A 114 -14.40 -6.36 -12.03
C MET A 114 -13.64 -7.05 -10.89
N ILE A 115 -12.52 -7.71 -11.20
CA ILE A 115 -11.69 -8.40 -10.20
C ILE A 115 -11.04 -7.36 -9.26
N SER A 116 -10.45 -6.29 -9.80
CA SER A 116 -9.79 -5.26 -8.99
C SER A 116 -10.77 -4.59 -8.04
N GLN A 117 -11.96 -4.21 -8.52
CA GLN A 117 -13.00 -3.59 -7.68
C GLN A 117 -13.44 -4.54 -6.55
N ARG A 118 -13.68 -5.84 -6.88
CA ARG A 118 -14.07 -6.83 -5.89
C ARG A 118 -13.01 -7.05 -4.82
N LEU A 119 -11.73 -7.16 -5.23
CA LEU A 119 -10.61 -7.39 -4.32
C LEU A 119 -10.34 -6.17 -3.45
N VAL A 120 -10.28 -4.96 -4.02
CA VAL A 120 -10.06 -3.73 -3.27
C VAL A 120 -11.16 -3.51 -2.22
N SER A 121 -12.43 -3.73 -2.58
CA SER A 121 -13.53 -3.63 -1.63
C SER A 121 -13.42 -4.65 -0.48
N ALA A 122 -13.01 -5.89 -0.77
CA ALA A 122 -12.81 -6.91 0.25
C ALA A 122 -11.63 -6.57 1.17
N MET A 123 -10.52 -6.12 0.58
CA MET A 123 -9.34 -5.69 1.33
C MET A 123 -9.64 -4.53 2.28
N LEU A 124 -10.35 -3.49 1.81
CA LEU A 124 -10.71 -2.35 2.66
C LEU A 124 -11.55 -2.79 3.86
N LYS A 125 -12.53 -3.68 3.66
CA LYS A 125 -13.34 -4.22 4.77
C LYS A 125 -12.51 -5.00 5.80
N GLN A 126 -11.48 -5.74 5.34
CA GLN A 126 -10.62 -6.51 6.25
C GLN A 126 -9.53 -5.67 6.89
N LEU A 127 -8.89 -4.79 6.11
CA LEU A 127 -7.75 -4.00 6.61
C LEU A 127 -8.20 -2.77 7.40
N ASP A 128 -9.38 -2.22 7.11
CA ASP A 128 -9.87 -1.01 7.78
C ASP A 128 -11.38 -1.09 8.11
N PRO A 129 -11.82 -2.04 8.96
CA PRO A 129 -13.22 -2.20 9.33
C PRO A 129 -13.79 -0.98 10.06
N HIS A 130 -12.93 -0.15 10.64
CA HIS A 130 -13.32 1.04 11.43
C HIS A 130 -13.17 2.36 10.68
N ASN A 131 -12.80 2.34 9.39
CA ASN A 131 -12.61 3.52 8.54
C ASN A 131 -11.65 4.58 9.14
N VAL A 132 -10.50 4.13 9.63
CA VAL A 132 -9.49 5.00 10.25
C VAL A 132 -8.57 5.68 9.23
N GLY A 133 -8.67 5.34 7.95
CA GLY A 133 -7.92 5.97 6.88
C GLY A 133 -6.89 5.03 6.22
N VAL A 134 -7.38 4.08 5.44
CA VAL A 134 -6.56 3.20 4.58
C VAL A 134 -6.86 3.49 3.11
N GLY A 135 -5.81 3.53 2.29
CA GLY A 135 -5.90 3.62 0.84
C GLY A 135 -5.25 2.40 0.19
N ILE A 136 -5.86 1.88 -0.86
CA ILE A 136 -5.35 0.78 -1.67
C ILE A 136 -5.25 1.24 -3.11
N SER A 137 -4.12 0.97 -3.75
CA SER A 137 -3.88 1.30 -5.15
C SER A 137 -3.20 0.14 -5.88
N ILE A 138 -3.62 -0.10 -7.11
CA ILE A 138 -2.97 -1.03 -8.04
C ILE A 138 -2.22 -0.17 -9.07
N LEU A 139 -0.90 -0.34 -9.12
CA LEU A 139 -0.01 0.39 -10.01
C LEU A 139 0.57 -0.57 -11.04
N ALA A 140 0.06 -0.53 -12.26
CA ALA A 140 0.50 -1.40 -13.35
C ALA A 140 1.81 -0.91 -13.97
N CYS A 141 2.62 -1.84 -14.46
CA CYS A 141 3.77 -1.53 -15.31
C CYS A 141 3.30 -0.79 -16.56
N THR A 142 3.88 0.38 -16.83
CA THR A 142 3.59 1.11 -18.06
C THR A 142 4.14 0.31 -19.24
N LYS A 143 3.29 0.07 -20.25
CA LYS A 143 3.67 -0.71 -21.43
C LYS A 143 4.84 -0.04 -22.14
N PRO A 144 6.01 -0.71 -22.24
CA PRO A 144 7.16 -0.11 -22.88
C PRO A 144 7.00 -0.07 -24.41
N ALA A 145 7.64 0.88 -25.06
CA ALA A 145 7.78 0.86 -26.50
C ALA A 145 8.55 -0.41 -26.95
N ALA A 146 8.35 -0.81 -28.21
CA ALA A 146 8.97 -2.02 -28.75
C ALA A 146 10.49 -2.07 -28.50
N GLY A 147 10.97 -3.17 -27.92
CA GLY A 147 12.38 -3.37 -27.60
C GLY A 147 12.90 -2.60 -26.36
N LYS A 148 12.08 -1.80 -25.70
CA LYS A 148 12.45 -1.05 -24.49
C LYS A 148 12.04 -1.79 -23.20
N SER A 149 12.62 -1.38 -22.09
CA SER A 149 12.26 -1.83 -20.73
C SER A 149 11.10 -1.02 -20.17
N VAL A 150 10.39 -1.59 -19.19
CA VAL A 150 9.43 -0.88 -18.34
C VAL A 150 10.20 0.12 -17.49
N ARG A 151 9.81 1.41 -17.53
CA ARG A 151 10.52 2.49 -16.84
C ARG A 151 9.69 3.15 -15.75
N SER A 152 8.38 2.88 -15.73
CA SER A 152 7.45 3.47 -14.76
C SER A 152 6.29 2.54 -14.45
N LEU A 153 5.54 2.90 -13.42
CA LEU A 153 4.24 2.35 -13.05
C LEU A 153 3.20 3.47 -13.10
N HIS A 154 1.94 3.14 -13.36
CA HIS A 154 0.81 4.08 -13.30
C HIS A 154 -0.37 3.47 -12.54
N VAL A 155 -1.15 4.31 -11.87
CA VAL A 155 -2.34 3.86 -11.13
C VAL A 155 -3.42 3.43 -12.12
N VAL A 156 -3.91 2.20 -11.97
CA VAL A 156 -4.96 1.61 -12.82
C VAL A 156 -6.23 1.27 -12.05
N GLY A 157 -6.18 1.31 -10.72
CA GLY A 157 -7.31 1.04 -9.86
C GLY A 157 -6.96 1.29 -8.40
N GLY A 158 -8.00 1.43 -7.60
CA GLY A 158 -7.85 1.63 -6.16
C GLY A 158 -9.10 2.24 -5.54
N ASP A 159 -9.14 2.29 -4.23
CA ASP A 159 -10.14 2.96 -3.40
C ASP A 159 -9.55 3.18 -2.00
N GLY A 160 -10.29 3.88 -1.14
CA GLY A 160 -9.85 4.12 0.24
C GLY A 160 -11.00 4.41 1.17
N THR A 161 -10.71 4.41 2.46
CA THR A 161 -11.60 4.91 3.51
C THR A 161 -11.31 6.39 3.79
N ALA A 162 -12.25 7.10 4.42
CA ALA A 162 -12.01 8.51 4.78
C ALA A 162 -10.77 8.63 5.71
N PRO A 163 -9.90 9.63 5.57
CA PRO A 163 -9.94 10.73 4.60
C PRO A 163 -9.27 10.42 3.24
N LEU A 164 -8.80 9.20 3.01
CA LEU A 164 -8.05 8.83 1.80
C LEU A 164 -8.96 8.54 0.59
N LYS A 165 -10.25 8.30 0.81
CA LYS A 165 -11.21 8.01 -0.26
C LYS A 165 -11.27 9.10 -1.33
N GLN A 166 -11.27 10.36 -0.94
CA GLN A 166 -11.27 11.49 -1.87
C GLN A 166 -9.97 11.57 -2.67
N LYS A 167 -8.82 11.35 -2.00
CA LYS A 167 -7.51 11.39 -2.65
C LYS A 167 -7.35 10.30 -3.71
N THR A 168 -7.95 9.13 -3.50
CA THR A 168 -7.89 8.01 -4.44
C THR A 168 -8.83 8.22 -5.63
N SER A 169 -10.00 8.83 -5.40
CA SER A 169 -10.99 9.17 -6.45
C SER A 169 -10.55 10.34 -7.33
N GLU A 170 -9.79 11.29 -6.76
CA GLU A 170 -9.19 12.42 -7.48
C GLU A 170 -7.79 12.12 -8.01
N ALA A 171 -7.38 10.84 -7.98
CA ALA A 171 -6.07 10.44 -8.45
C ALA A 171 -5.89 10.87 -9.90
N VAL A 172 -5.38 12.09 -10.08
CA VAL A 172 -4.85 12.56 -11.35
C VAL A 172 -3.89 11.48 -11.83
N ALA A 173 -4.03 11.07 -13.07
CA ALA A 173 -3.09 10.15 -13.69
C ALA A 173 -1.67 10.66 -13.41
N TYR A 174 -0.81 9.81 -12.87
CA TYR A 174 0.60 10.09 -12.66
C TYR A 174 1.42 8.81 -12.76
N LEU A 175 2.69 8.99 -13.05
CA LEU A 175 3.68 7.92 -13.12
C LEU A 175 4.51 7.88 -11.84
N VAL A 176 4.89 6.70 -11.42
CA VAL A 176 5.87 6.48 -10.36
C VAL A 176 6.96 5.53 -10.82
N GLY A 177 8.15 5.73 -10.33
CA GLY A 177 9.31 4.90 -10.64
C GLY A 177 9.99 4.37 -9.38
N ILE A 178 11.31 4.25 -9.46
CA ILE A 178 12.15 3.70 -8.39
C ILE A 178 12.11 4.56 -7.10
N GLU A 179 11.77 5.85 -7.21
CA GLU A 179 11.63 6.78 -6.10
C GLU A 179 10.43 6.46 -5.20
N SER A 180 9.53 5.59 -5.62
CA SER A 180 8.35 5.19 -4.85
C SER A 180 8.56 3.83 -4.17
N LEU A 181 7.87 3.61 -3.03
CA LEU A 181 7.85 2.29 -2.39
C LEU A 181 7.33 1.21 -3.34
N ALA A 182 6.31 1.52 -4.14
CA ALA A 182 5.73 0.62 -5.12
C ALA A 182 6.73 0.22 -6.21
N GLY A 183 7.44 1.19 -6.78
CA GLY A 183 8.46 0.92 -7.79
C GLY A 183 9.66 0.15 -7.23
N TYR A 184 10.09 0.49 -6.01
CA TYR A 184 11.17 -0.23 -5.37
C TYR A 184 10.79 -1.68 -5.05
N ALA A 185 9.54 -1.94 -4.58
CA ALA A 185 9.04 -3.29 -4.35
C ALA A 185 9.04 -4.13 -5.64
N VAL A 186 8.63 -3.54 -6.77
CA VAL A 186 8.68 -4.17 -8.09
C VAL A 186 10.11 -4.49 -8.50
N THR A 187 11.04 -3.56 -8.29
CA THR A 187 12.46 -3.74 -8.65
C THR A 187 13.13 -4.84 -7.85
N VAL A 188 12.88 -4.92 -6.53
CA VAL A 188 13.46 -5.96 -5.68
C VAL A 188 12.67 -7.27 -5.69
N GLY A 189 11.48 -7.27 -6.29
CA GLY A 189 10.61 -8.44 -6.47
C GLY A 189 10.04 -9.02 -5.18
N ARG A 190 9.90 -8.24 -4.10
CA ARG A 190 9.34 -8.68 -2.82
C ARG A 190 8.48 -7.61 -2.15
N LEU A 191 7.62 -8.05 -1.25
CA LEU A 191 6.86 -7.15 -0.39
C LEU A 191 7.80 -6.28 0.46
N LEU A 192 7.48 -4.99 0.53
CA LEU A 192 8.14 -4.01 1.38
C LEU A 192 7.10 -3.37 2.30
N SER A 193 7.49 -3.13 3.55
CA SER A 193 6.65 -2.50 4.56
C SER A 193 7.40 -1.38 5.25
N LEU A 194 6.75 -0.22 5.33
CA LEU A 194 7.19 0.95 6.09
C LEU A 194 6.14 1.19 7.16
N GLN A 195 6.54 1.15 8.42
CA GLN A 195 5.62 1.30 9.55
C GLN A 195 5.60 2.70 10.13
N HIS A 196 6.61 3.52 9.81
CA HIS A 196 6.72 4.90 10.29
C HIS A 196 7.48 5.76 9.29
N MET A 197 6.74 6.61 8.56
CA MET A 197 7.31 7.42 7.47
C MET A 197 8.20 8.57 7.94
N GLU A 198 7.99 9.11 9.16
CA GLU A 198 8.78 10.23 9.67
C GLU A 198 10.14 9.82 10.26
N GLY A 199 10.25 8.59 10.76
CA GLY A 199 11.46 8.08 11.43
C GLY A 199 12.49 7.45 10.51
N ASP A 200 12.09 6.98 9.37
CA ASP A 200 12.94 6.24 8.46
C ASP A 200 13.59 7.18 7.43
N ARG A 201 14.93 7.22 7.42
CA ARG A 201 15.72 7.87 6.36
C ARG A 201 15.66 7.01 5.09
N LEU A 202 14.47 6.94 4.50
CA LEU A 202 14.28 6.14 3.30
C LEU A 202 14.39 7.03 2.05
N PRO A 203 14.97 6.49 0.97
CA PRO A 203 15.13 7.22 -0.28
C PRO A 203 13.81 7.38 -1.06
N PHE A 204 12.64 7.15 -0.41
CA PHE A 204 11.35 7.19 -1.07
C PHE A 204 10.64 8.53 -0.88
N LEU A 205 9.91 8.95 -1.93
CA LEU A 205 9.05 10.12 -1.86
C LEU A 205 7.96 9.89 -0.80
N LYS A 206 7.93 10.77 0.20
CA LYS A 206 6.88 10.77 1.22
C LYS A 206 5.58 11.28 0.62
N ILE A 207 4.50 10.54 0.87
CA ILE A 207 3.16 11.00 0.53
C ILE A 207 2.60 11.74 1.74
N ALA A 208 2.26 13.02 1.56
CA ALA A 208 1.77 13.86 2.64
C ALA A 208 0.55 13.26 3.36
N GLY A 209 0.65 13.10 4.69
CA GLY A 209 -0.38 12.55 5.55
C GLY A 209 -0.48 11.02 5.51
N ILE A 210 0.53 10.32 4.99
CA ILE A 210 0.68 8.86 5.10
C ILE A 210 1.78 8.58 6.12
N GLU A 211 1.48 7.72 7.09
CA GLU A 211 2.39 7.35 8.17
C GLU A 211 2.92 5.92 8.04
N SER A 212 2.16 5.01 7.43
CA SER A 212 2.64 3.66 7.13
C SER A 212 2.21 3.22 5.73
N ALA A 213 3.01 2.36 5.10
CA ALA A 213 2.79 1.91 3.74
C ALA A 213 3.31 0.48 3.53
N ILE A 214 2.64 -0.26 2.65
CA ILE A 214 3.07 -1.56 2.13
C ILE A 214 3.01 -1.50 0.62
N ALA A 215 3.98 -2.10 -0.03
CA ALA A 215 3.95 -2.37 -1.46
C ALA A 215 4.31 -3.83 -1.73
N CYS A 216 3.45 -4.52 -2.47
CA CYS A 216 3.60 -5.92 -2.81
C CYS A 216 3.58 -6.09 -4.33
N PRO A 217 4.62 -6.64 -4.97
CA PRO A 217 4.61 -6.85 -6.42
C PRO A 217 3.57 -7.92 -6.79
N VAL A 218 2.80 -7.64 -7.84
CA VAL A 218 1.81 -8.55 -8.42
C VAL A 218 2.51 -9.42 -9.45
N LYS A 219 2.69 -10.70 -9.12
CA LYS A 219 3.52 -11.61 -9.90
C LYS A 219 2.78 -12.85 -10.41
N ARG A 220 3.24 -13.38 -11.54
CA ARG A 220 2.88 -14.69 -12.07
C ARG A 220 4.12 -15.34 -12.68
N GLU A 221 4.46 -16.55 -12.28
CA GLU A 221 5.60 -17.31 -12.81
C GLU A 221 6.92 -16.51 -12.80
N GLY A 222 7.19 -15.78 -11.73
CA GLY A 222 8.39 -14.93 -11.59
C GLY A 222 8.32 -13.57 -12.29
N ARG A 223 7.39 -13.36 -13.24
CA ARG A 223 7.18 -12.12 -13.97
C ARG A 223 6.26 -11.17 -13.19
N THR A 224 6.42 -9.88 -13.36
CA THR A 224 5.69 -8.83 -12.63
C THR A 224 4.83 -7.99 -13.57
N ALA A 225 3.56 -7.77 -13.21
CA ALA A 225 2.63 -6.92 -13.95
C ALA A 225 2.37 -5.58 -13.25
N ALA A 226 2.43 -5.54 -11.92
CA ALA A 226 1.99 -4.39 -11.13
C ALA A 226 2.59 -4.41 -9.72
N SER A 227 2.30 -3.36 -8.95
CA SER A 227 2.41 -3.31 -7.50
C SER A 227 1.05 -3.09 -6.87
N LEU A 228 0.72 -3.86 -5.84
CA LEU A 228 -0.40 -3.59 -4.93
C LEU A 228 0.14 -2.76 -3.78
N SER A 229 -0.32 -1.51 -3.65
CA SER A 229 0.09 -0.58 -2.62
C SER A 229 -1.04 -0.37 -1.62
N VAL A 230 -0.71 -0.45 -0.34
CA VAL A 230 -1.63 -0.20 0.77
C VAL A 230 -1.00 0.82 1.68
N VAL A 231 -1.72 1.90 1.98
CA VAL A 231 -1.21 3.01 2.80
C VAL A 231 -2.17 3.31 3.95
N SER A 232 -1.66 3.84 5.05
CA SER A 232 -2.47 4.31 6.18
C SER A 232 -1.98 5.65 6.69
N ILE A 233 -2.91 6.46 7.22
CA ILE A 233 -2.60 7.70 7.93
C ILE A 233 -2.08 7.46 9.35
N GLN A 234 -2.06 6.22 9.82
CA GLN A 234 -1.55 5.85 11.14
C GLN A 234 -0.19 5.17 11.02
N ALA A 235 0.73 5.54 11.91
CA ALA A 235 1.99 4.83 12.08
C ALA A 235 1.77 3.46 12.71
N ASP A 236 2.65 2.50 12.38
CA ASP A 236 2.61 1.12 12.91
C ASP A 236 1.26 0.41 12.64
N TYR A 237 0.59 0.80 11.56
CA TYR A 237 -0.76 0.31 11.27
C TYR A 237 -0.79 -1.17 10.91
N PHE A 238 0.19 -1.68 10.18
CA PHE A 238 0.13 -3.02 9.61
C PHE A 238 0.79 -4.07 10.50
N LEU A 239 0.02 -5.10 10.88
CA LEU A 239 0.51 -6.26 11.60
C LEU A 239 1.23 -7.24 10.67
N GLN A 240 2.13 -8.07 11.20
CA GLN A 240 2.84 -9.08 10.40
C GLN A 240 1.89 -10.05 9.68
N THR A 241 0.78 -10.43 10.32
CA THR A 241 -0.25 -11.30 9.71
C THR A 241 -0.93 -10.65 8.51
N GLN A 242 -1.07 -9.31 8.51
CA GLN A 242 -1.65 -8.58 7.39
C GLN A 242 -0.72 -8.49 6.18
N LEU A 243 0.60 -8.60 6.38
CA LEU A 243 1.56 -8.70 5.26
C LEU A 243 1.26 -9.95 4.42
N THR A 244 1.09 -11.11 5.06
CA THR A 244 0.72 -12.36 4.39
C THR A 244 -0.66 -12.28 3.71
N LEU A 245 -1.62 -11.59 4.36
CA LEU A 245 -2.92 -11.34 3.77
C LEU A 245 -2.81 -10.49 2.49
N ILE A 246 -2.01 -9.41 2.51
CA ILE A 246 -1.78 -8.54 1.36
C ILE A 246 -1.08 -9.29 0.23
N GLU A 247 -0.12 -10.17 0.53
CA GLU A 247 0.49 -11.07 -0.47
C GLU A 247 -0.54 -11.99 -1.11
N SER A 248 -1.46 -12.55 -0.33
CA SER A 248 -2.55 -13.39 -0.84
C SER A 248 -3.47 -12.61 -1.78
N TYR A 249 -3.80 -11.37 -1.44
CA TYR A 249 -4.56 -10.48 -2.32
C TYR A 249 -3.78 -10.10 -3.58
N ALA A 250 -2.47 -9.86 -3.49
CA ALA A 250 -1.63 -9.56 -4.66
C ALA A 250 -1.62 -10.73 -5.65
N ASN A 251 -1.60 -11.99 -5.15
CA ASN A 251 -1.73 -13.18 -5.97
C ASN A 251 -3.10 -13.25 -6.68
N LEU A 252 -4.18 -12.84 -6.01
CA LEU A 252 -5.50 -12.77 -6.65
C LEU A 252 -5.60 -11.62 -7.67
N VAL A 253 -4.98 -10.47 -7.38
CA VAL A 253 -4.88 -9.33 -8.32
C VAL A 253 -4.16 -9.76 -9.61
N ALA A 254 -3.18 -10.68 -9.53
CA ALA A 254 -2.51 -11.21 -10.72
C ALA A 254 -3.48 -11.87 -11.72
N LEU A 255 -4.63 -12.40 -11.25
CA LEU A 255 -5.66 -12.96 -12.11
C LEU A 255 -6.40 -11.90 -12.94
N ALA A 256 -6.33 -10.63 -12.56
CA ALA A 256 -6.95 -9.55 -13.31
C ALA A 256 -6.18 -9.18 -14.58
N PHE A 257 -4.87 -9.46 -14.61
CA PHE A 257 -3.98 -9.12 -15.73
C PHE A 257 -3.94 -10.22 -16.80
N THR A 258 -3.70 -9.82 -18.05
CA THR A 258 -3.46 -10.74 -19.17
C THR A 258 -1.99 -11.16 -19.19
N GLU A 259 -1.66 -12.19 -19.95
CA GLU A 259 -0.30 -12.75 -20.04
C GLU A 259 0.72 -11.72 -20.52
N GLU A 260 0.35 -10.90 -21.51
CA GLU A 260 1.22 -9.90 -22.14
C GLU A 260 1.57 -8.72 -21.21
N GLN A 261 0.87 -8.58 -20.09
CA GLN A 261 1.10 -7.52 -19.10
C GLN A 261 2.15 -7.91 -18.05
N PHE A 262 2.64 -9.15 -18.09
CA PHE A 262 3.70 -9.62 -17.18
C PHE A 262 5.07 -9.51 -17.85
N TYR A 263 6.00 -8.87 -17.17
CA TYR A 263 7.35 -8.61 -17.64
C TYR A 263 8.37 -9.38 -16.82
N GLU A 264 9.38 -9.94 -17.50
CA GLU A 264 10.55 -10.54 -16.85
C GLU A 264 11.30 -9.49 -16.02
N PRO A 265 11.92 -9.86 -14.88
CA PRO A 265 12.63 -8.91 -14.02
C PRO A 265 13.69 -8.10 -14.78
N GLU A 266 14.37 -8.70 -15.75
CA GLU A 266 15.42 -8.06 -16.56
C GLU A 266 14.86 -6.97 -17.49
N ARG A 267 13.57 -7.04 -17.80
CA ARG A 267 12.86 -6.04 -18.61
C ARG A 267 12.28 -4.89 -17.77
N ILE A 268 12.36 -4.95 -16.45
CA ILE A 268 11.90 -3.89 -15.55
C ILE A 268 13.11 -3.08 -15.11
N ARG A 269 13.20 -1.85 -15.59
CA ARG A 269 14.27 -0.89 -15.25
C ARG A 269 13.63 0.45 -14.96
N LEU A 270 13.02 0.56 -13.78
CA LEU A 270 12.30 1.76 -13.37
C LEU A 270 13.27 2.93 -13.23
N SER A 271 12.87 4.06 -13.80
CA SER A 271 13.57 5.34 -13.68
C SER A 271 13.04 6.12 -12.51
N ALA A 272 13.80 7.09 -12.00
CA ALA A 272 13.27 8.08 -11.07
C ALA A 272 12.43 9.12 -11.85
N LEU A 273 11.29 9.49 -11.30
CA LEU A 273 10.33 10.40 -11.90
C LEU A 273 10.13 11.64 -11.02
N PRO A 274 9.79 12.79 -11.59
CA PRO A 274 9.47 13.98 -10.81
C PRO A 274 8.24 13.77 -9.93
N ASP A 275 8.10 14.59 -8.90
CA ASP A 275 6.98 14.53 -7.98
C ASP A 275 5.62 14.76 -8.67
N GLN A 276 4.52 14.36 -8.00
CA GLN A 276 3.17 14.45 -8.53
C GLN A 276 2.75 15.89 -8.89
N GLN A 277 3.26 16.92 -8.18
CA GLN A 277 2.89 18.32 -8.47
C GLN A 277 3.44 18.75 -9.83
N ARG A 278 4.69 18.38 -10.13
CA ARG A 278 5.31 18.65 -11.43
C ARG A 278 4.64 17.88 -12.55
N GLN A 279 4.21 16.65 -12.30
CA GLN A 279 3.50 15.84 -13.28
C GLN A 279 2.10 16.37 -13.61
N ARG A 280 1.41 17.08 -12.71
CA ARG A 280 0.01 17.54 -12.89
C ARG A 280 -0.21 18.32 -14.20
N LEU A 281 0.73 19.18 -14.58
CA LEU A 281 0.61 19.96 -15.80
C LEU A 281 0.62 19.07 -17.04
N SER A 282 1.52 18.09 -17.10
CA SER A 282 1.63 17.16 -18.22
C SER A 282 0.37 16.28 -18.32
N PHE A 283 -0.13 15.77 -17.19
CA PHE A 283 -1.31 14.91 -17.16
C PHE A 283 -2.64 15.65 -17.33
N SER A 284 -2.68 16.97 -17.11
CA SER A 284 -3.90 17.76 -17.38
C SER A 284 -4.31 17.71 -18.86
N THR A 285 -3.37 17.43 -19.77
CA THR A 285 -3.59 17.32 -21.21
C THR A 285 -3.85 15.89 -21.69
N PHE A 286 -3.83 14.89 -20.80
CA PHE A 286 -3.92 13.46 -21.16
C PHE A 286 -5.11 13.15 -22.06
N GLN A 287 -6.32 13.49 -21.65
CA GLN A 287 -7.55 13.22 -22.39
C GLN A 287 -7.58 13.96 -23.74
N GLN A 288 -7.03 15.17 -23.78
CA GLN A 288 -6.94 15.94 -25.02
C GLN A 288 -5.98 15.26 -26.01
N ARG A 289 -4.83 14.77 -25.53
CA ARG A 289 -3.84 14.03 -26.36
C ARG A 289 -4.43 12.74 -26.90
N VAL A 290 -5.15 11.97 -26.08
CA VAL A 290 -5.85 10.75 -26.53
C VAL A 290 -6.82 11.07 -27.67
N LYS A 291 -7.67 12.08 -27.51
CA LYS A 291 -8.62 12.50 -28.55
C LYS A 291 -7.91 12.95 -29.83
N GLN A 292 -6.82 13.70 -29.70
CA GLN A 292 -6.02 14.15 -30.85
C GLN A 292 -5.42 12.97 -31.62
N LEU A 293 -4.84 12.01 -30.90
CA LEU A 293 -4.26 10.79 -31.47
C LEU A 293 -5.30 9.97 -32.23
N MET A 294 -6.47 9.76 -31.63
CA MET A 294 -7.58 9.05 -32.26
C MET A 294 -8.06 9.78 -33.52
N ASN A 295 -8.20 11.11 -33.49
CA ASN A 295 -8.61 11.90 -34.66
C ASN A 295 -7.60 11.82 -35.81
N VAL A 296 -6.31 11.85 -35.49
CA VAL A 296 -5.23 11.68 -36.52
C VAL A 296 -5.28 10.28 -37.09
N ALA A 297 -5.47 9.25 -36.27
CA ALA A 297 -5.56 7.86 -36.71
C ALA A 297 -6.75 7.64 -37.68
N VAL A 298 -7.91 8.23 -37.39
CA VAL A 298 -9.09 8.18 -38.27
C VAL A 298 -8.80 8.87 -39.59
N ARG A 299 -8.17 10.05 -39.59
CA ARG A 299 -7.79 10.76 -40.84
C ARG A 299 -6.83 9.96 -41.70
N ASN A 300 -5.93 9.21 -41.08
CA ASN A 300 -4.95 8.36 -41.73
C ASN A 300 -5.52 6.98 -42.14
N GLN A 301 -6.82 6.76 -42.00
CA GLN A 301 -7.51 5.48 -42.28
C GLN A 301 -7.01 4.27 -41.45
N HIS A 302 -6.38 4.51 -40.32
CA HIS A 302 -5.93 3.49 -39.35
C HIS A 302 -6.50 3.79 -37.99
N PRO A 303 -7.81 3.53 -37.73
CA PRO A 303 -8.45 3.84 -36.46
C PRO A 303 -7.81 3.06 -35.32
N LEU A 304 -7.40 3.77 -34.27
CA LEU A 304 -6.88 3.18 -33.03
C LEU A 304 -8.03 2.91 -32.08
N LYS A 305 -7.89 1.83 -31.29
CA LYS A 305 -8.74 1.64 -30.11
C LYS A 305 -8.37 2.66 -29.05
N VAL A 306 -9.32 3.01 -28.17
CA VAL A 306 -9.09 3.97 -27.08
C VAL A 306 -7.91 3.52 -26.21
N THR A 307 -7.84 2.24 -25.88
CA THR A 307 -6.76 1.65 -25.08
C THR A 307 -5.39 1.78 -25.72
N GLU A 308 -5.31 1.62 -27.05
CA GLU A 308 -4.06 1.79 -27.81
C GLU A 308 -3.61 3.27 -27.85
N ALA A 309 -4.58 4.18 -27.98
CA ALA A 309 -4.30 5.61 -27.93
C ALA A 309 -3.85 6.05 -26.53
N GLU A 310 -4.49 5.55 -25.48
CA GLU A 310 -4.07 5.79 -24.09
C GLU A 310 -2.66 5.26 -23.82
N GLU A 311 -2.33 4.03 -24.24
CA GLU A 311 -0.99 3.47 -24.12
C GLU A 311 0.07 4.34 -24.80
N GLN A 312 -0.21 4.85 -26.00
CA GLN A 312 0.72 5.74 -26.71
C GLN A 312 0.90 7.07 -25.97
N VAL A 313 -0.17 7.64 -25.41
CA VAL A 313 -0.09 8.88 -24.62
C VAL A 313 0.70 8.65 -23.32
N TRP A 314 0.52 7.52 -22.65
CA TRP A 314 1.33 7.15 -21.49
C TRP A 314 2.82 7.11 -21.85
N GLN A 315 3.19 6.47 -22.96
CA GLN A 315 4.58 6.39 -23.42
C GLN A 315 5.17 7.77 -23.79
N GLN A 316 4.36 8.66 -24.40
CA GLN A 316 4.79 10.02 -24.69
C GLN A 316 5.05 10.82 -23.42
N LEU A 317 4.11 10.81 -22.47
CA LEU A 317 4.23 11.52 -21.21
C LEU A 317 5.39 10.97 -20.36
N GLU A 318 5.57 9.65 -20.36
CA GLU A 318 6.72 9.03 -19.70
C GLU A 318 8.04 9.55 -20.27
N GLY A 319 8.16 9.64 -21.62
CA GLY A 319 9.34 10.21 -22.28
C GLY A 319 9.59 11.65 -21.86
N GLU A 320 8.56 12.50 -21.96
CA GLU A 320 8.65 13.92 -21.59
C GLU A 320 9.08 14.11 -20.12
N LEU A 321 8.54 13.30 -19.19
CA LEU A 321 8.87 13.39 -17.76
C LEU A 321 10.28 12.91 -17.43
N LEU A 322 10.79 11.93 -18.17
CA LEU A 322 12.16 11.44 -17.98
C LEU A 322 13.22 12.39 -18.54
N ASP A 323 12.83 13.25 -19.47
CA ASP A 323 13.73 14.30 -20.03
C ASP A 323 13.80 15.54 -19.11
N VAL A 324 12.91 15.65 -18.10
CA VAL A 324 12.94 16.72 -17.09
C VAL A 324 14.06 16.45 -16.10
N PRO A 325 15.03 17.36 -15.89
CA PRO A 325 16.07 17.17 -14.88
C PRO A 325 15.42 17.11 -13.49
N LEU A 326 15.76 16.06 -12.74
CA LEU A 326 15.42 15.96 -11.31
C LEU A 326 16.15 17.12 -10.61
N SER A 327 15.43 18.14 -10.12
CA SER A 327 16.05 19.21 -9.36
C SER A 327 16.59 18.64 -8.05
N THR A 328 17.88 18.71 -7.89
CA THR A 328 18.55 18.55 -6.61
C THR A 328 18.17 19.72 -5.69
N GLU A 329 17.05 19.60 -4.98
CA GLU A 329 16.79 20.43 -3.80
C GLU A 329 17.51 19.84 -2.60
N GLU A 330 18.85 19.82 -2.63
CA GLU A 330 19.71 19.57 -1.46
C GLU A 330 21.05 20.27 -1.61
N GLU A 331 21.04 21.59 -1.88
CA GLU A 331 22.20 22.46 -1.63
C GLU A 331 21.78 23.76 -0.95
N SER A 332 21.21 23.66 0.24
CA SER A 332 21.23 24.81 1.17
C SER A 332 20.98 24.37 2.61
N GLY A 333 21.99 23.88 3.28
CA GLY A 333 21.86 23.51 4.69
C GLY A 333 23.13 23.10 5.41
N THR A 334 24.33 23.24 4.82
CA THR A 334 25.56 23.08 5.58
C THR A 334 26.02 24.46 6.04
N LYS A 335 25.44 24.99 7.13
CA LYS A 335 26.08 26.01 7.93
C LYS A 335 27.19 25.33 8.73
N VAL A 336 28.40 25.48 8.23
CA VAL A 336 29.61 25.28 9.00
C VAL A 336 29.64 26.41 10.07
N TYR A 337 29.55 26.02 11.32
CA TYR A 337 29.90 26.91 12.44
C TYR A 337 31.37 26.68 12.78
N PRO A 338 32.08 27.78 13.08
CA PRO A 338 33.54 27.79 13.32
C PRO A 338 33.95 27.08 14.61
#